data_13e6c8908ae60d9ade3be497da6604e7
#
_entry.id   13e6c8908ae60d9ade3be497da6604e7
#
_cell.length_a   1.000
_cell.length_b   1.000
_cell.length_c   1.000
_cell.angle_alpha   90.00
_cell.angle_beta   90.00
_cell.angle_gamma   90.00
#
_symmetry.space_group_name_H-M   'P 1'
#
loop_
_entity.id
_entity.type
_entity.pdbx_description
1 polymer ?
#
loop_
_entity_poly.entity_id
_entity_poly.type
_entity_poly.pdbx_seq_one_letter_code
_entity_poly.pdbx_strand_id
1 'polypeptide(L)'
;MSPTARCAAGQAQPPPGPDTSKPAAESPQQDQDKRALPGGAPNGKKLVLKDGDYQLVREYTRNGERVRYYSLERGAWEEIPASMVDWAATQKAEAATAAQHDAELKKLHQQEQASRMDMALDVDASLQTGSGAFLPSGEGMFAAQGKTITLLEQAGMDQHRDKKQFLKQIMIPVPIVPSKTNFELPGAHATMRLDPSHLEFYLREVPPDPDHTSPVRKSSRPGESGPEVELIRATVKGNKRLLEQIQSLFGEKMDTSRKTVLLQRWEVAPNVYRFTLGEQMEPGEYALAEMLPDGMNLYVWDFGVDKGAAKSVEKK
;
A
#
# COMPACT_ATOMS: atom_id res chain seq x y z
N MET A 1 -58.57 -6.22 46.46
CA MET A 1 -59.32 -7.47 46.30
C MET A 1 -58.63 -8.32 45.26
N SER A 2 -57.91 -9.32 45.73
CA SER A 2 -57.38 -10.45 44.91
C SER A 2 -58.56 -11.38 44.54
N PRO A 3 -58.43 -12.30 43.53
CA PRO A 3 -57.58 -13.48 43.73
C PRO A 3 -56.88 -13.97 42.44
N THR A 4 -55.71 -14.51 42.63
CA THR A 4 -55.17 -15.87 42.38
C THR A 4 -55.82 -16.76 41.33
N ALA A 5 -55.02 -17.29 40.39
CA ALA A 5 -55.05 -18.69 39.96
C ALA A 5 -53.70 -19.17 39.42
N ARG A 6 -53.20 -20.20 40.06
CA ARG A 6 -52.07 -21.09 39.64
C ARG A 6 -52.61 -22.14 38.68
N CYS A 7 -51.78 -22.65 37.74
CA CYS A 7 -51.69 -24.04 37.25
C CYS A 7 -50.32 -24.12 36.49
N ALA A 8 -49.33 -24.83 36.94
CA ALA A 8 -49.04 -26.26 37.02
C ALA A 8 -48.45 -26.83 35.72
N ALA A 9 -47.19 -27.09 35.81
CA ALA A 9 -46.30 -28.13 35.34
C ALA A 9 -46.71 -29.05 34.17
N GLY A 10 -45.77 -29.24 33.27
CA GLY A 10 -45.70 -30.32 32.30
C GLY A 10 -44.30 -30.49 31.77
N GLN A 11 -43.48 -31.30 32.43
CA GLN A 11 -42.21 -31.83 31.91
C GLN A 11 -42.55 -32.90 30.88
N ALA A 12 -41.93 -32.83 29.70
CA ALA A 12 -41.88 -33.95 28.76
C ALA A 12 -40.41 -34.18 28.39
N GLN A 13 -39.90 -35.35 28.73
CA GLN A 13 -38.60 -35.91 28.35
C GLN A 13 -38.57 -36.26 26.86
N PRO A 14 -37.42 -36.10 26.18
CA PRO A 14 -37.23 -36.63 24.84
C PRO A 14 -36.81 -38.12 24.87
N PRO A 15 -37.18 -38.90 23.81
CA PRO A 15 -36.82 -40.32 23.71
C PRO A 15 -35.38 -40.54 23.26
N PRO A 16 -34.81 -41.75 23.48
CA PRO A 16 -33.41 -42.09 23.20
C PRO A 16 -33.20 -42.33 21.68
N GLY A 17 -32.06 -41.86 21.18
CA GLY A 17 -31.61 -42.10 19.83
C GLY A 17 -30.95 -43.48 19.64
N PRO A 18 -30.92 -43.97 18.38
CA PRO A 18 -30.17 -45.20 18.11
C PRO A 18 -28.71 -44.91 17.78
N ASP A 19 -27.84 -45.71 18.41
CA ASP A 19 -26.47 -45.95 18.05
C ASP A 19 -26.31 -46.37 16.59
N THR A 20 -25.45 -45.67 15.84
CA THR A 20 -24.79 -46.25 14.68
C THR A 20 -23.38 -45.68 14.54
N SER A 21 -22.43 -46.44 15.04
CA SER A 21 -21.06 -46.42 14.66
C SER A 21 -20.89 -46.56 13.14
N LYS A 22 -20.31 -45.58 12.49
CA LYS A 22 -19.77 -45.70 11.16
C LYS A 22 -18.46 -44.92 11.00
N PRO A 23 -17.49 -45.43 10.26
CA PRO A 23 -16.11 -45.01 10.35
C PRO A 23 -15.86 -43.64 9.71
N ALA A 24 -14.83 -42.99 10.22
CA ALA A 24 -14.32 -41.70 9.76
C ALA A 24 -14.10 -41.71 8.25
N ALA A 25 -14.89 -40.91 7.55
CA ALA A 25 -14.57 -40.49 6.19
C ALA A 25 -13.54 -39.37 6.28
N GLU A 26 -12.42 -39.58 5.65
CA GLU A 26 -11.41 -38.58 5.36
C GLU A 26 -12.06 -37.31 4.83
N SER A 27 -11.88 -36.23 5.56
CA SER A 27 -12.21 -34.89 5.06
C SER A 27 -11.28 -34.57 3.92
N PRO A 28 -11.79 -34.11 2.77
CA PRO A 28 -10.92 -33.60 1.72
C PRO A 28 -10.15 -32.40 2.30
N GLN A 29 -8.84 -32.48 2.23
CA GLN A 29 -7.97 -31.31 2.39
C GLN A 29 -8.44 -30.27 1.36
N GLN A 30 -9.20 -29.30 1.82
CA GLN A 30 -9.53 -28.14 1.03
C GLN A 30 -8.23 -27.38 0.78
N ASP A 31 -7.89 -27.32 -0.51
CA ASP A 31 -6.99 -26.32 -1.10
C ASP A 31 -7.33 -24.92 -0.55
N GLN A 32 -6.69 -24.53 0.53
CA GLN A 32 -6.73 -23.17 1.05
C GLN A 32 -5.65 -22.29 0.39
N ASP A 33 -5.07 -22.80 -0.70
CA ASP A 33 -4.13 -22.04 -1.49
C ASP A 33 -4.86 -21.37 -2.63
N LYS A 34 -5.30 -20.16 -2.47
CA LYS A 34 -5.48 -19.11 -3.49
C LYS A 34 -6.58 -18.12 -3.12
N ARG A 35 -6.45 -17.48 -1.97
CA ARG A 35 -7.00 -16.15 -1.81
C ARG A 35 -5.84 -15.15 -1.71
N ALA A 36 -5.29 -14.81 -2.86
CA ALA A 36 -4.57 -13.56 -3.00
C ALA A 36 -5.56 -12.44 -2.67
N LEU A 37 -5.33 -11.74 -1.57
CA LEU A 37 -6.03 -10.51 -1.27
C LEU A 37 -5.75 -9.53 -2.41
N PRO A 38 -6.76 -8.92 -3.03
CA PRO A 38 -6.53 -7.85 -4.00
C PRO A 38 -5.90 -6.66 -3.28
N GLY A 39 -4.74 -6.22 -3.74
CA GLY A 39 -3.93 -5.20 -3.10
C GLY A 39 -2.79 -5.83 -2.31
N GLY A 40 -1.87 -6.51 -3.03
CA GLY A 40 -0.83 -7.35 -2.47
C GLY A 40 0.02 -6.68 -1.42
N ALA A 41 -0.25 -7.02 -0.16
CA ALA A 41 0.84 -7.13 0.78
C ALA A 41 1.84 -8.13 0.18
N PRO A 42 3.15 -7.86 0.17
CA PRO A 42 4.11 -8.78 -0.43
C PRO A 42 3.92 -10.14 0.20
N ASN A 43 3.56 -11.13 -0.62
CA ASN A 43 3.56 -12.52 -0.21
C ASN A 43 4.89 -12.78 0.47
N GLY A 44 4.89 -13.21 1.73
CA GLY A 44 6.10 -13.34 2.51
C GLY A 44 7.19 -14.13 1.77
N LYS A 45 8.41 -13.97 2.19
CA LYS A 45 9.55 -14.70 1.64
C LYS A 45 9.48 -16.15 2.06
N LYS A 46 9.90 -17.07 1.18
CA LYS A 46 10.03 -18.49 1.50
C LYS A 46 11.43 -18.78 2.02
N LEU A 47 11.54 -19.12 3.29
CA LEU A 47 12.76 -19.66 3.90
C LEU A 47 12.72 -21.18 3.75
N VAL A 48 13.50 -21.73 2.81
CA VAL A 48 13.48 -23.17 2.49
C VAL A 48 14.41 -23.92 3.43
N LEU A 49 13.94 -25.05 3.96
CA LEU A 49 14.68 -25.93 4.83
C LEU A 49 15.26 -27.11 4.05
N LYS A 50 16.30 -27.75 4.60
CA LYS A 50 16.97 -28.91 3.95
C LYS A 50 16.15 -30.18 3.89
N ASP A 51 15.13 -30.28 4.73
CA ASP A 51 14.14 -31.36 4.71
C ASP A 51 13.11 -31.23 3.58
N GLY A 52 13.14 -30.13 2.84
CA GLY A 52 12.23 -29.82 1.73
C GLY A 52 11.03 -28.98 2.15
N ASP A 53 10.84 -28.75 3.43
CA ASP A 53 9.80 -27.85 3.94
C ASP A 53 10.20 -26.37 3.77
N TYR A 54 9.26 -25.47 3.91
CA TYR A 54 9.53 -24.04 3.89
C TYR A 54 8.72 -23.30 4.96
N GLN A 55 9.27 -22.19 5.44
CA GLN A 55 8.58 -21.25 6.32
C GLN A 55 8.25 -19.98 5.57
N LEU A 56 7.01 -19.53 5.68
CA LEU A 56 6.61 -18.20 5.19
C LEU A 56 7.04 -17.15 6.21
N VAL A 57 7.96 -16.29 5.80
CA VAL A 57 8.56 -15.30 6.68
C VAL A 57 8.41 -13.90 6.10
N ARG A 58 8.14 -12.93 6.96
CA ARG A 58 8.16 -11.51 6.56
C ARG A 58 9.59 -11.06 6.26
N GLU A 59 10.50 -11.42 7.14
CA GLU A 59 11.92 -11.10 7.05
C GLU A 59 12.73 -12.14 7.85
N TYR A 60 13.99 -12.29 7.46
CA TYR A 60 14.92 -13.11 8.22
C TYR A 60 16.31 -12.47 8.25
N THR A 61 17.06 -12.80 9.29
CA THR A 61 18.45 -12.35 9.46
C THR A 61 19.31 -13.52 9.93
N ARG A 62 20.42 -13.74 9.25
CA ARG A 62 21.41 -14.73 9.65
C ARG A 62 22.39 -14.12 10.65
N ASN A 63 22.42 -14.69 11.87
CA ASN A 63 23.33 -14.30 12.93
C ASN A 63 24.27 -15.48 13.23
N GLY A 64 25.39 -15.55 12.49
CA GLY A 64 26.34 -16.64 12.64
C GLY A 64 25.73 -18.00 12.33
N GLU A 65 25.60 -18.86 13.35
CA GLU A 65 25.06 -20.22 13.24
C GLU A 65 23.53 -20.28 13.40
N ARG A 66 22.86 -19.16 13.63
CA ARG A 66 21.41 -19.09 13.80
C ARG A 66 20.78 -18.15 12.79
N VAL A 67 19.53 -18.46 12.44
CA VAL A 67 18.67 -17.61 11.60
C VAL A 67 17.48 -17.19 12.42
N ARG A 68 17.32 -15.90 12.62
CA ARG A 68 16.14 -15.31 13.23
C ARG A 68 15.21 -14.83 12.13
N TYR A 69 13.93 -15.19 12.20
CA TYR A 69 12.93 -14.83 11.21
C TYR A 69 11.59 -14.49 11.87
N TYR A 70 10.80 -13.67 11.19
CA TYR A 70 9.43 -13.40 11.60
C TYR A 70 8.48 -14.31 10.84
N SER A 71 7.87 -15.28 11.54
CA SER A 71 6.90 -16.20 10.95
C SER A 71 5.60 -15.48 10.65
N LEU A 72 5.12 -15.57 9.40
CA LEU A 72 3.81 -15.03 9.01
C LEU A 72 2.66 -15.90 9.50
N GLU A 73 2.90 -17.19 9.67
CA GLU A 73 1.89 -18.14 10.16
C GLU A 73 1.62 -17.97 11.66
N ARG A 74 2.68 -17.72 12.43
CA ARG A 74 2.58 -17.62 13.89
C ARG A 74 2.56 -16.18 14.41
N GLY A 75 2.86 -15.22 13.56
CA GLY A 75 2.90 -13.80 13.94
C GLY A 75 3.98 -13.45 14.96
N ALA A 76 5.06 -14.27 15.06
CA ALA A 76 6.09 -14.16 16.07
C ALA A 76 7.49 -14.31 15.51
N TRP A 77 8.48 -13.80 16.26
CA TRP A 77 9.89 -14.02 15.97
C TRP A 77 10.31 -15.40 16.43
N GLU A 78 10.96 -16.14 15.54
CA GLU A 78 11.49 -17.48 15.78
C GLU A 78 12.96 -17.56 15.39
N GLU A 79 13.64 -18.57 15.90
CA GLU A 79 15.05 -18.84 15.57
C GLU A 79 15.26 -20.32 15.27
N ILE A 80 16.00 -20.59 14.19
CA ILE A 80 16.43 -21.93 13.80
C ILE A 80 17.94 -21.95 13.55
N PRO A 81 18.60 -23.11 13.65
CA PRO A 81 19.98 -23.28 13.24
C PRO A 81 20.16 -22.97 11.74
N ALA A 82 21.18 -22.21 11.39
CA ALA A 82 21.49 -21.88 9.97
C ALA A 82 21.83 -23.13 9.16
N SER A 83 22.24 -24.20 9.79
CA SER A 83 22.49 -25.51 9.18
C SER A 83 21.24 -26.22 8.65
N MET A 84 20.06 -25.86 9.16
CA MET A 84 18.78 -26.40 8.68
C MET A 84 18.26 -25.70 7.43
N VAL A 85 18.77 -24.51 7.10
CA VAL A 85 18.33 -23.73 5.95
C VAL A 85 19.08 -24.14 4.68
N ASP A 86 18.33 -24.39 3.62
CA ASP A 86 18.85 -24.49 2.26
C ASP A 86 18.93 -23.10 1.63
N TRP A 87 20.11 -22.51 1.68
CA TRP A 87 20.35 -21.17 1.16
C TRP A 87 20.22 -21.06 -0.34
N ALA A 88 20.59 -22.11 -1.09
CA ALA A 88 20.48 -22.12 -2.54
C ALA A 88 19.01 -22.16 -2.98
N ALA A 89 18.22 -23.03 -2.35
CA ALA A 89 16.79 -23.11 -2.59
C ALA A 89 16.05 -21.83 -2.14
N THR A 90 16.44 -21.22 -1.01
CA THR A 90 15.87 -19.95 -0.53
C THR A 90 16.11 -18.81 -1.51
N GLN A 91 17.36 -18.64 -1.99
CA GLN A 91 17.69 -17.61 -2.99
C GLN A 91 16.94 -17.83 -4.32
N LYS A 92 16.82 -19.08 -4.74
CA LYS A 92 16.05 -19.42 -5.95
C LYS A 92 14.56 -19.09 -5.78
N ALA A 93 13.99 -19.38 -4.62
CA ALA A 93 12.60 -19.04 -4.33
C ALA A 93 12.37 -17.51 -4.26
N GLU A 94 13.31 -16.75 -3.67
CA GLU A 94 13.26 -15.28 -3.66
C GLU A 94 13.34 -14.70 -5.08
N ALA A 95 14.27 -15.20 -5.90
CA ALA A 95 14.41 -14.77 -7.29
C ALA A 95 13.15 -15.10 -8.13
N ALA A 96 12.55 -16.27 -7.93
CA ALA A 96 11.31 -16.65 -8.59
C ALA A 96 10.14 -15.75 -8.19
N THR A 97 10.03 -15.42 -6.89
CA THR A 97 8.99 -14.51 -6.39
C THR A 97 9.17 -13.09 -6.95
N ALA A 98 10.40 -12.59 -6.99
CA ALA A 98 10.71 -11.29 -7.60
C ALA A 98 10.35 -11.26 -9.09
N ALA A 99 10.72 -12.32 -9.85
CA ALA A 99 10.39 -12.40 -11.26
C ALA A 99 8.87 -12.49 -11.53
N GLN A 100 8.11 -13.18 -10.66
CA GLN A 100 6.64 -13.21 -10.75
C GLN A 100 6.04 -11.84 -10.48
N HIS A 101 6.51 -11.14 -9.46
CA HIS A 101 6.07 -9.79 -9.14
C HIS A 101 6.37 -8.80 -10.29
N ASP A 102 7.57 -8.86 -10.87
CA ASP A 102 7.92 -8.04 -12.02
C ASP A 102 7.05 -8.35 -13.25
N ALA A 103 6.69 -9.62 -13.44
CA ALA A 103 5.80 -10.02 -14.53
C ALA A 103 4.36 -9.55 -14.30
N GLU A 104 3.86 -9.56 -13.06
CA GLU A 104 2.57 -9.01 -12.69
C GLU A 104 2.54 -7.48 -12.87
N LEU A 105 3.56 -6.79 -12.41
CA LEU A 105 3.69 -5.34 -12.61
C LEU A 105 3.69 -4.97 -14.09
N LYS A 106 4.42 -5.72 -14.93
CA LYS A 106 4.40 -5.52 -16.38
C LYS A 106 3.02 -5.74 -16.99
N LYS A 107 2.29 -6.75 -16.53
CA LYS A 107 0.91 -6.98 -17.00
C LYS A 107 -0.02 -5.85 -16.58
N LEU A 108 0.06 -5.41 -15.33
CA LEU A 108 -0.70 -4.26 -14.83
C LEU A 108 -0.40 -3.00 -15.65
N HIS A 109 0.87 -2.68 -15.88
CA HIS A 109 1.26 -1.56 -16.74
C HIS A 109 0.72 -1.67 -18.18
N GLN A 110 0.74 -2.88 -18.76
CA GLN A 110 0.15 -3.09 -20.09
C GLN A 110 -1.36 -2.91 -20.10
N GLN A 111 -2.06 -3.40 -19.06
CA GLN A 111 -3.50 -3.19 -18.92
C GLN A 111 -3.83 -1.72 -18.70
N GLU A 112 -3.06 -1.01 -17.88
CA GLU A 112 -3.21 0.42 -17.69
C GLU A 112 -2.97 1.22 -18.98
N GLN A 113 -1.94 0.87 -19.75
CA GLN A 113 -1.67 1.49 -21.05
C GLN A 113 -2.80 1.23 -22.05
N ALA A 114 -3.37 0.01 -22.09
CA ALA A 114 -4.52 -0.28 -22.93
C ALA A 114 -5.75 0.52 -22.49
N SER A 115 -6.04 0.55 -21.19
CA SER A 115 -7.14 1.34 -20.63
C SER A 115 -6.98 2.84 -20.88
N ARG A 116 -5.74 3.35 -20.97
CA ARG A 116 -5.46 4.75 -21.32
C ARG A 116 -5.83 5.10 -22.75
N MET A 117 -5.58 4.20 -23.68
CA MET A 117 -5.99 4.42 -25.08
C MET A 117 -7.50 4.49 -25.20
N ASP A 118 -8.23 3.65 -24.48
CA ASP A 118 -9.70 3.71 -24.44
C ASP A 118 -10.20 4.97 -23.72
N MET A 119 -9.58 5.35 -22.59
CA MET A 119 -9.95 6.57 -21.85
C MET A 119 -9.68 7.87 -22.62
N ALA A 120 -8.67 7.91 -23.48
CA ALA A 120 -8.38 9.10 -24.28
C ALA A 120 -9.51 9.45 -25.25
N LEU A 121 -10.37 8.50 -25.55
CA LEU A 121 -11.52 8.66 -26.46
C LEU A 121 -12.86 8.86 -25.72
N ASP A 122 -12.91 8.49 -24.44
CA ASP A 122 -14.12 8.60 -23.62
C ASP A 122 -13.97 9.71 -22.58
N VAL A 123 -14.60 10.84 -22.87
CA VAL A 123 -14.58 12.03 -22.00
C VAL A 123 -15.94 12.20 -21.34
N ASP A 124 -15.96 12.28 -20.03
CA ASP A 124 -17.17 12.62 -19.29
C ASP A 124 -17.49 14.10 -19.45
N ALA A 125 -18.39 14.41 -20.40
CA ALA A 125 -18.81 15.76 -20.70
C ALA A 125 -19.55 16.46 -19.53
N SER A 126 -19.97 15.70 -18.50
CA SER A 126 -20.68 16.25 -17.34
C SER A 126 -19.72 16.81 -16.29
N LEU A 127 -18.46 16.39 -16.27
CA LEU A 127 -17.50 16.77 -15.24
C LEU A 127 -16.35 17.61 -15.81
N GLN A 128 -16.37 18.88 -15.47
CA GLN A 128 -15.34 19.83 -15.86
C GLN A 128 -14.40 20.13 -14.68
N THR A 129 -13.12 20.30 -14.99
CA THR A 129 -12.13 20.83 -14.04
C THR A 129 -12.36 22.31 -13.76
N GLY A 130 -11.69 22.85 -12.75
CA GLY A 130 -11.74 24.29 -12.45
C GLY A 130 -11.32 25.19 -13.62
N SER A 131 -10.54 24.68 -14.56
CA SER A 131 -10.12 25.37 -15.79
C SER A 131 -11.04 25.14 -17.00
N GLY A 132 -12.13 24.38 -16.84
CA GLY A 132 -13.12 24.09 -17.87
C GLY A 132 -12.72 22.98 -18.85
N ALA A 133 -11.70 22.20 -18.57
CA ALA A 133 -11.40 20.99 -19.32
C ALA A 133 -12.29 19.83 -18.81
N PHE A 134 -12.64 18.89 -19.70
CA PHE A 134 -13.42 17.72 -19.30
C PHE A 134 -12.52 16.64 -18.72
N LEU A 135 -12.89 16.14 -17.53
CA LEU A 135 -12.17 15.06 -16.90
C LEU A 135 -12.45 13.74 -17.64
N PRO A 136 -11.41 13.00 -18.06
CA PRO A 136 -11.58 11.70 -18.70
C PRO A 136 -12.36 10.73 -17.80
N SER A 137 -13.14 9.84 -18.40
CA SER A 137 -13.72 8.70 -17.69
C SER A 137 -12.64 7.70 -17.31
N GLY A 138 -12.97 6.81 -16.36
CA GLY A 138 -12.04 5.82 -15.83
C GLY A 138 -11.43 6.24 -14.50
N GLU A 139 -10.81 5.27 -13.84
CA GLU A 139 -10.17 5.47 -12.54
C GLU A 139 -8.75 6.00 -12.65
N GLY A 140 -8.29 6.66 -11.61
CA GLY A 140 -6.91 7.11 -11.49
C GLY A 140 -6.76 8.52 -10.97
N MET A 141 -5.51 8.92 -10.85
CA MET A 141 -5.12 10.27 -10.46
C MET A 141 -4.77 11.08 -11.69
N PHE A 142 -5.47 12.18 -11.89
CA PHE A 142 -5.28 13.11 -13.01
C PHE A 142 -4.67 14.42 -12.53
N ALA A 143 -3.68 14.91 -13.24
CA ALA A 143 -3.16 16.26 -13.08
C ALA A 143 -3.79 17.18 -14.12
N ALA A 144 -4.46 18.23 -13.68
CA ALA A 144 -5.06 19.25 -14.55
C ALA A 144 -4.21 20.53 -14.52
N GLN A 145 -3.75 20.96 -15.70
CA GLN A 145 -2.97 22.15 -15.92
C GLN A 145 -3.66 23.02 -16.98
N GLY A 146 -4.48 23.95 -16.55
CA GLY A 146 -5.33 24.69 -17.48
C GLY A 146 -6.26 23.73 -18.24
N LYS A 147 -6.14 23.67 -19.56
CA LYS A 147 -6.96 22.80 -20.43
C LYS A 147 -6.36 21.41 -20.66
N THR A 148 -5.16 21.15 -20.15
CA THR A 148 -4.48 19.88 -20.32
C THR A 148 -4.74 19.00 -19.10
N ILE A 149 -5.19 17.77 -19.34
CA ILE A 149 -5.36 16.74 -18.30
C ILE A 149 -4.43 15.59 -18.62
N THR A 150 -3.66 15.18 -17.62
CA THR A 150 -2.70 14.09 -17.75
C THR A 150 -2.97 13.07 -16.66
N LEU A 151 -3.11 11.79 -17.01
CA LEU A 151 -3.18 10.70 -16.05
C LEU A 151 -1.79 10.47 -15.45
N LEU A 152 -1.70 10.47 -14.12
CA LEU A 152 -0.46 10.18 -13.41
C LEU A 152 -0.25 8.68 -13.28
N GLU A 153 0.98 8.26 -13.48
CA GLU A 153 1.39 6.86 -13.28
C GLU A 153 1.71 6.60 -11.82
N GLN A 154 1.37 5.38 -11.37
CA GLN A 154 1.80 4.93 -10.06
C GLN A 154 3.21 4.38 -10.12
N ALA A 155 4.03 4.77 -9.16
CA ALA A 155 5.36 4.24 -8.92
C ALA A 155 5.38 3.46 -7.59
N GLY A 156 5.98 2.28 -7.61
CA GLY A 156 6.20 1.50 -6.39
C GLY A 156 7.38 2.04 -5.59
N MET A 157 7.23 2.09 -4.28
CA MET A 157 8.29 2.48 -3.36
C MET A 157 9.09 1.28 -2.84
N ASP A 158 10.38 1.47 -2.71
CA ASP A 158 11.28 0.56 -2.02
C ASP A 158 11.34 0.90 -0.52
N GLN A 159 11.21 -0.13 0.32
CA GLN A 159 11.40 0.00 1.75
C GLN A 159 12.82 -0.44 2.12
N HIS A 160 13.63 0.48 2.60
CA HIS A 160 15.00 0.19 3.03
C HIS A 160 15.21 0.43 4.52
N ARG A 161 15.68 -0.60 5.24
CA ARG A 161 16.23 -0.44 6.59
C ARG A 161 17.71 -0.05 6.54
N ASP A 162 18.10 0.92 7.35
CA ASP A 162 19.51 1.34 7.45
C ASP A 162 20.35 0.26 8.14
N LYS A 163 21.05 -0.53 7.31
CA LYS A 163 21.93 -1.63 7.77
C LYS A 163 23.07 -1.17 8.68
N LYS A 164 23.52 0.10 8.54
CA LYS A 164 24.64 0.64 9.37
C LYS A 164 24.22 0.86 10.81
N GLN A 165 22.96 1.21 11.05
CA GLN A 165 22.45 1.37 12.41
C GLN A 165 22.19 0.03 13.08
N PHE A 166 21.76 -0.97 12.31
CA PHE A 166 21.59 -2.35 12.78
C PHE A 166 22.91 -2.95 13.28
N LEU A 167 24.01 -2.74 12.56
CA LEU A 167 25.34 -3.19 12.99
C LEU A 167 25.82 -2.51 14.29
N LYS A 168 25.51 -1.22 14.47
CA LYS A 168 25.82 -0.52 15.72
C LYS A 168 24.99 -1.06 16.90
N GLN A 169 23.77 -1.48 16.66
CA GLN A 169 22.88 -2.04 17.68
C GLN A 169 23.37 -3.40 18.19
N ILE A 170 24.06 -4.19 17.35
CA ILE A 170 24.66 -5.49 17.75
C ILE A 170 25.94 -5.29 18.55
N MET A 171 26.70 -4.22 18.30
CA MET A 171 28.00 -3.98 18.97
C MET A 171 27.85 -3.26 20.33
N ILE A 172 26.70 -2.70 20.63
CA ILE A 172 26.43 -1.99 21.89
C ILE A 172 25.41 -2.81 22.69
N PRO A 173 25.76 -3.22 23.94
CA PRO A 173 24.89 -4.11 24.74
C PRO A 173 23.57 -3.48 25.20
N VAL A 174 23.38 -2.17 24.94
CA VAL A 174 22.11 -1.46 25.23
C VAL A 174 21.62 -0.81 23.93
N PRO A 175 20.51 -1.28 23.37
CA PRO A 175 19.97 -0.72 22.12
C PRO A 175 19.24 0.60 22.38
N ILE A 176 19.98 1.69 22.45
CA ILE A 176 19.44 3.06 22.62
C ILE A 176 19.22 3.75 21.27
N VAL A 177 19.70 3.13 20.18
CA VAL A 177 19.64 3.75 18.84
C VAL A 177 18.41 3.23 18.09
N PRO A 178 17.44 4.12 17.73
CA PRO A 178 16.28 3.72 16.95
C PRO A 178 16.68 3.19 15.58
N SER A 179 16.01 2.15 15.10
CA SER A 179 16.14 1.71 13.71
C SER A 179 15.43 2.70 12.79
N LYS A 180 16.00 2.94 11.59
CA LYS A 180 15.41 3.81 10.59
C LYS A 180 14.98 3.00 9.38
N THR A 181 13.73 3.18 8.99
CA THR A 181 13.17 2.64 7.76
C THR A 181 12.87 3.79 6.81
N ASN A 182 13.44 3.73 5.62
CA ASN A 182 13.25 4.72 4.58
C ASN A 182 12.30 4.17 3.52
N PHE A 183 11.38 5.01 3.07
CA PHE A 183 10.53 4.77 1.92
C PHE A 183 11.02 5.63 0.77
N GLU A 184 11.52 4.99 -0.28
CA GLU A 184 12.27 5.63 -1.34
C GLU A 184 11.72 5.24 -2.71
N LEU A 185 11.65 6.20 -3.63
CA LEU A 185 11.40 5.95 -5.04
C LEU A 185 12.72 5.81 -5.80
N PRO A 186 12.80 4.93 -6.79
CA PRO A 186 13.96 4.81 -7.64
C PRO A 186 14.12 6.04 -8.54
N GLY A 187 15.36 6.32 -8.93
CA GLY A 187 15.71 7.46 -9.78
C GLY A 187 15.79 8.78 -9.03
N ALA A 188 16.65 9.68 -9.51
CA ALA A 188 16.81 11.02 -8.97
C ALA A 188 15.65 11.96 -9.37
N HIS A 189 14.97 11.65 -10.48
CA HIS A 189 13.90 12.45 -11.04
C HIS A 189 12.71 11.58 -11.42
N ALA A 190 11.50 12.12 -11.26
CA ALA A 190 10.29 11.53 -11.79
C ALA A 190 10.26 11.68 -13.31
N THR A 191 9.66 10.73 -13.99
CA THR A 191 9.47 10.76 -15.46
C THR A 191 8.50 11.86 -15.86
N MET A 192 7.44 12.03 -15.08
CA MET A 192 6.44 13.07 -15.31
C MET A 192 6.94 14.42 -14.80
N ARG A 193 6.82 15.47 -15.63
CA ARG A 193 7.14 16.85 -15.25
C ARG A 193 5.89 17.71 -15.37
N LEU A 194 5.55 18.45 -14.31
CA LEU A 194 4.37 19.30 -14.25
C LEU A 194 4.76 20.75 -14.03
N ASP A 195 3.99 21.65 -14.61
CA ASP A 195 4.07 23.10 -14.34
C ASP A 195 3.24 23.39 -13.07
N PRO A 196 3.79 24.02 -12.06
CA PRO A 196 3.06 24.33 -10.83
C PRO A 196 1.97 25.40 -11.02
N SER A 197 1.94 26.09 -12.18
CA SER A 197 0.96 27.12 -12.45
C SER A 197 -0.43 26.50 -12.69
N HIS A 198 -1.38 26.85 -11.83
CA HIS A 198 -2.76 26.36 -11.92
C HIS A 198 -2.89 24.84 -11.93
N LEU A 199 -2.03 24.16 -11.16
CA LEU A 199 -2.03 22.72 -11.02
C LEU A 199 -3.11 22.29 -10.01
N GLU A 200 -3.96 21.40 -10.45
CA GLU A 200 -4.97 20.72 -9.64
C GLU A 200 -4.88 19.23 -9.87
N PHE A 201 -5.28 18.44 -8.89
CA PHE A 201 -5.35 16.99 -9.04
C PHE A 201 -6.78 16.51 -8.90
N TYR A 202 -7.11 15.46 -9.62
CA TYR A 202 -8.41 14.81 -9.56
C TYR A 202 -8.20 13.30 -9.38
N LEU A 203 -8.74 12.74 -8.32
CA LEU A 203 -8.79 11.29 -8.12
C LEU A 203 -10.20 10.83 -8.48
N ARG A 204 -10.30 9.91 -9.43
CA ARG A 204 -11.55 9.21 -9.74
C ARG A 204 -11.38 7.76 -9.27
N GLU A 205 -12.27 7.32 -8.38
CA GLU A 205 -12.34 5.95 -7.88
C GLU A 205 -13.44 5.19 -8.60
N VAL A 206 -13.24 3.88 -8.80
CA VAL A 206 -14.32 3.01 -9.25
C VAL A 206 -15.35 2.92 -8.13
N PRO A 207 -16.66 3.09 -8.44
CA PRO A 207 -17.70 2.81 -7.46
C PRO A 207 -17.51 1.41 -6.89
N PRO A 208 -17.67 1.23 -5.57
CA PRO A 208 -17.60 -0.11 -4.99
C PRO A 208 -18.65 -1.00 -5.66
N ASP A 209 -18.21 -2.14 -6.17
CA ASP A 209 -19.11 -3.14 -6.73
C ASP A 209 -20.08 -3.60 -5.62
N PRO A 210 -21.41 -3.46 -5.79
CA PRO A 210 -22.37 -3.83 -4.78
C PRO A 210 -22.33 -5.32 -4.42
N ASP A 211 -21.82 -6.17 -5.33
CA ASP A 211 -21.70 -7.62 -5.12
C ASP A 211 -20.37 -8.02 -4.45
N HIS A 212 -19.38 -7.13 -4.43
CA HIS A 212 -18.13 -7.33 -3.73
C HIS A 212 -18.08 -6.38 -2.53
N THR A 213 -18.10 -6.93 -1.33
CA THR A 213 -17.83 -6.22 -0.07
C THR A 213 -16.36 -5.79 -0.02
N SER A 214 -15.98 -4.89 -0.91
CA SER A 214 -14.73 -4.17 -0.75
C SER A 214 -14.83 -3.36 0.53
N PRO A 215 -13.85 -3.44 1.43
CA PRO A 215 -13.89 -2.63 2.65
C PRO A 215 -13.99 -1.16 2.22
N VAL A 216 -15.10 -0.52 2.62
CA VAL A 216 -15.27 0.93 2.44
C VAL A 216 -14.02 1.58 3.01
N ARG A 217 -13.25 2.27 2.17
CA ARG A 217 -12.07 3.00 2.61
C ARG A 217 -12.53 4.06 3.62
N LYS A 218 -12.26 3.81 4.88
CA LYS A 218 -12.55 4.77 5.94
C LYS A 218 -11.39 5.75 5.97
N SER A 219 -11.70 7.02 5.81
CA SER A 219 -10.75 8.08 6.12
C SER A 219 -10.21 7.89 7.55
N SER A 220 -8.93 8.11 7.76
CA SER A 220 -8.34 8.11 9.10
C SER A 220 -8.87 9.27 9.96
N ARG A 221 -9.56 10.23 9.35
CA ARG A 221 -10.20 11.36 10.06
C ARG A 221 -11.65 11.02 10.39
N PRO A 222 -12.06 11.07 11.67
CA PRO A 222 -13.44 10.86 12.07
C PRO A 222 -14.40 11.84 11.38
N GLY A 223 -15.42 11.32 10.69
CA GLY A 223 -16.46 12.12 10.05
C GLY A 223 -16.18 12.53 8.60
N GLU A 224 -15.02 12.22 8.05
CA GLU A 224 -14.71 12.43 6.64
C GLU A 224 -14.79 11.10 5.88
N SER A 225 -15.55 11.08 4.78
CA SER A 225 -15.57 9.96 3.82
C SER A 225 -14.63 10.23 2.66
N GLY A 226 -14.11 9.15 2.05
CA GLY A 226 -13.25 9.24 0.87
C GLY A 226 -11.76 9.08 1.14
N PRO A 227 -10.93 9.10 0.08
CA PRO A 227 -9.50 8.86 0.16
C PRO A 227 -8.77 9.99 0.87
N GLU A 228 -7.84 9.64 1.74
CA GLU A 228 -6.91 10.58 2.33
C GLU A 228 -5.62 10.58 1.49
N VAL A 229 -5.36 11.67 0.80
CA VAL A 229 -4.18 11.84 -0.05
C VAL A 229 -3.31 12.95 0.50
N GLU A 230 -2.03 12.68 0.66
CA GLU A 230 -1.02 13.67 1.02
C GLU A 230 -0.09 13.95 -0.16
N LEU A 231 0.26 15.22 -0.36
CA LEU A 231 1.33 15.61 -1.27
C LEU A 231 2.64 15.70 -0.49
N ILE A 232 3.60 14.88 -0.88
CA ILE A 232 4.87 14.76 -0.18
C ILE A 232 5.98 15.27 -1.11
N ARG A 233 6.79 16.18 -0.59
CA ARG A 233 8.02 16.63 -1.26
C ARG A 233 9.14 15.64 -1.00
N ALA A 234 9.67 15.02 -2.03
CA ALA A 234 10.76 14.07 -1.94
C ALA A 234 12.10 14.77 -1.65
N THR A 235 12.95 14.10 -0.90
CA THR A 235 14.34 14.50 -0.73
C THR A 235 15.22 13.64 -1.64
N VAL A 236 15.83 14.25 -2.66
CA VAL A 236 16.71 13.53 -3.59
C VAL A 236 18.04 13.19 -2.92
N LYS A 237 18.41 11.91 -2.95
CA LYS A 237 19.69 11.39 -2.40
C LYS A 237 20.32 10.45 -3.40
N GLY A 238 21.31 10.93 -4.14
CA GLY A 238 21.93 10.15 -5.22
C GLY A 238 20.90 9.78 -6.28
N ASN A 239 20.72 8.50 -6.56
CA ASN A 239 19.75 7.99 -7.54
C ASN A 239 18.44 7.51 -6.88
N LYS A 240 18.01 8.18 -5.82
CA LYS A 240 16.78 7.85 -5.08
C LYS A 240 16.10 9.09 -4.56
N ARG A 241 14.80 9.02 -4.37
CA ARG A 241 13.94 10.06 -3.81
C ARG A 241 13.29 9.56 -2.53
N LEU A 242 13.73 10.07 -1.39
CA LEU A 242 13.20 9.74 -0.07
C LEU A 242 11.90 10.51 0.16
N LEU A 243 10.80 9.80 0.39
CA LEU A 243 9.49 10.36 0.72
C LEU A 243 9.26 10.38 2.23
N GLU A 244 9.51 9.25 2.89
CA GLU A 244 9.25 9.11 4.33
C GLU A 244 10.39 8.35 5.01
N GLN A 245 10.65 8.73 6.26
CA GLN A 245 11.53 8.01 7.16
C GLN A 245 10.80 7.71 8.47
N ILE A 246 10.69 6.44 8.82
CA ILE A 246 10.12 5.98 10.09
C ILE A 246 11.26 5.59 11.03
N GLN A 247 11.23 6.11 12.26
CA GLN A 247 12.10 5.67 13.34
C GLN A 247 11.33 4.76 14.29
N SER A 248 11.92 3.61 14.60
CA SER A 248 11.31 2.63 15.51
C SER A 248 12.33 2.14 16.53
N LEU A 249 11.88 1.91 17.76
CA LEU A 249 12.65 1.33 18.84
C LEU A 249 11.92 0.07 19.34
N PHE A 250 12.61 -1.07 19.39
CA PHE A 250 12.01 -2.37 19.74
C PHE A 250 10.76 -2.77 18.91
N GLY A 251 10.66 -2.25 17.67
CA GLY A 251 9.50 -2.51 16.80
C GLY A 251 8.35 -1.52 16.97
N GLU A 252 8.36 -0.68 17.98
CA GLU A 252 7.38 0.38 18.14
C GLU A 252 7.79 1.62 17.35
N LYS A 253 6.82 2.20 16.62
CA LYS A 253 7.00 3.42 15.84
C LYS A 253 7.14 4.61 16.80
N MET A 254 8.29 5.28 16.75
CA MET A 254 8.57 6.45 17.59
C MET A 254 8.26 7.76 16.87
N ASP A 255 8.71 7.86 15.61
CA ASP A 255 8.62 9.11 14.86
C ASP A 255 8.52 8.83 13.36
N THR A 256 7.82 9.72 12.67
CA THR A 256 7.67 9.68 11.21
C THR A 256 8.04 11.04 10.66
N SER A 257 9.02 11.06 9.77
CA SER A 257 9.49 12.30 9.14
C SER A 257 9.20 12.27 7.65
N ARG A 258 8.31 13.17 7.19
CA ARG A 258 8.00 13.45 5.78
C ARG A 258 7.73 14.94 5.59
N LYS A 259 7.97 15.44 4.40
CA LYS A 259 7.72 16.85 4.07
C LYS A 259 6.42 16.94 3.28
N THR A 260 5.33 17.29 3.94
CA THR A 260 4.03 17.43 3.32
C THR A 260 3.80 18.84 2.79
N VAL A 261 3.12 18.93 1.67
CA VAL A 261 2.58 20.17 1.09
C VAL A 261 1.07 20.17 1.32
N LEU A 262 0.53 21.30 1.74
CA LEU A 262 -0.88 21.41 2.09
C LEU A 262 -1.77 21.18 0.86
N LEU A 263 -2.63 20.16 0.94
CA LEU A 263 -3.69 19.89 -0.02
C LEU A 263 -5.06 20.13 0.61
N GLN A 264 -5.97 20.71 -0.15
CA GLN A 264 -7.38 20.81 0.18
C GLN A 264 -8.16 19.83 -0.70
N ARG A 265 -8.98 18.99 -0.09
CA ARG A 265 -9.79 17.98 -0.76
C ARG A 265 -11.25 18.43 -0.87
N TRP A 266 -11.86 18.21 -2.02
CA TRP A 266 -13.26 18.49 -2.31
C TRP A 266 -13.85 17.31 -3.09
N GLU A 267 -14.97 16.74 -2.64
CA GLU A 267 -15.73 15.81 -3.44
C GLU A 267 -16.55 16.62 -4.46
N VAL A 268 -16.27 16.44 -5.75
CA VAL A 268 -16.89 17.23 -6.86
C VAL A 268 -17.96 16.44 -7.59
N ALA A 269 -17.91 15.12 -7.49
CA ALA A 269 -18.93 14.19 -7.96
C ALA A 269 -18.79 12.88 -7.15
N PRO A 270 -19.77 11.96 -7.17
CA PRO A 270 -19.64 10.66 -6.53
C PRO A 270 -18.34 9.95 -6.97
N ASN A 271 -17.51 9.59 -6.00
CA ASN A 271 -16.20 8.95 -6.19
C ASN A 271 -15.19 9.77 -7.01
N VAL A 272 -15.39 11.10 -7.11
CA VAL A 272 -14.43 12.00 -7.75
C VAL A 272 -14.04 13.13 -6.80
N TYR A 273 -12.77 13.18 -6.49
CA TYR A 273 -12.18 14.11 -5.52
C TYR A 273 -11.22 15.05 -6.22
N ARG A 274 -11.42 16.34 -6.01
CA ARG A 274 -10.50 17.41 -6.44
C ARG A 274 -9.56 17.76 -5.30
N PHE A 275 -8.29 17.91 -5.61
CA PHE A 275 -7.27 18.38 -4.69
C PHE A 275 -6.67 19.66 -5.22
N THR A 276 -6.69 20.70 -4.40
CA THR A 276 -6.09 22.00 -4.70
C THR A 276 -4.92 22.26 -3.77
N LEU A 277 -3.91 22.93 -4.28
CA LEU A 277 -2.73 23.29 -3.50
C LEU A 277 -3.06 24.45 -2.55
N GLY A 278 -2.68 24.31 -1.29
CA GLY A 278 -2.81 25.37 -0.29
C GLY A 278 -1.67 26.38 -0.33
N GLU A 279 -0.59 26.06 -1.05
CA GLU A 279 0.61 26.88 -1.18
C GLU A 279 1.26 26.71 -2.55
N GLN A 280 2.11 27.65 -2.93
CA GLN A 280 2.83 27.55 -4.20
C GLN A 280 3.91 26.48 -4.13
N MET A 281 3.97 25.60 -5.12
CA MET A 281 4.99 24.57 -5.18
C MET A 281 6.34 25.14 -5.61
N GLU A 282 7.37 24.77 -4.86
CA GLU A 282 8.74 25.03 -5.26
C GLU A 282 9.25 23.97 -6.26
N PRO A 283 10.25 24.28 -7.07
CA PRO A 283 10.90 23.28 -7.91
C PRO A 283 11.41 22.10 -7.07
N GLY A 284 11.18 20.87 -7.54
CA GLY A 284 11.54 19.67 -6.79
C GLY A 284 10.84 18.41 -7.28
N GLU A 285 11.03 17.35 -6.55
CA GLU A 285 10.39 16.06 -6.80
C GLU A 285 9.27 15.85 -5.76
N TYR A 286 8.14 15.32 -6.19
CA TYR A 286 6.94 15.20 -5.39
C TYR A 286 6.27 13.85 -5.63
N ALA A 287 5.44 13.43 -4.67
CA ALA A 287 4.54 12.30 -4.83
C ALA A 287 3.22 12.57 -4.10
N LEU A 288 2.11 12.19 -4.73
CA LEU A 288 0.81 12.05 -4.08
C LEU A 288 0.73 10.64 -3.51
N ALA A 289 0.51 10.54 -2.22
CA ALA A 289 0.43 9.27 -1.51
C ALA A 289 -0.93 9.13 -0.84
N GLU A 290 -1.58 8.00 -1.04
CA GLU A 290 -2.77 7.65 -0.29
C GLU A 290 -2.38 7.19 1.11
N MET A 291 -3.06 7.72 2.12
CA MET A 291 -2.83 7.38 3.52
C MET A 291 -3.86 6.34 3.97
N LEU A 292 -3.36 5.20 4.39
CA LEU A 292 -4.14 4.09 4.93
C LEU A 292 -4.09 4.12 6.48
N PRO A 293 -5.01 3.45 7.18
CA PRO A 293 -5.01 3.42 8.65
C PRO A 293 -3.69 2.90 9.27
N ASP A 294 -2.97 2.06 8.54
CA ASP A 294 -1.70 1.43 8.96
C ASP A 294 -0.46 2.17 8.43
N GLY A 295 -0.63 3.20 7.61
CA GLY A 295 0.46 3.99 7.07
C GLY A 295 0.26 4.44 5.64
N MET A 296 1.34 4.86 4.99
CA MET A 296 1.35 5.32 3.62
C MET A 296 1.26 4.14 2.65
N ASN A 297 0.41 4.25 1.61
CA ASN A 297 0.37 3.28 0.51
C ASN A 297 1.74 3.23 -0.18
N LEU A 298 2.22 2.02 -0.51
CA LEU A 298 3.51 1.83 -1.17
C LEU A 298 3.50 2.18 -2.67
N TYR A 299 2.33 2.41 -3.23
CA TYR A 299 2.15 2.90 -4.60
C TYR A 299 1.72 4.35 -4.55
N VAL A 300 2.50 5.21 -5.18
CA VAL A 300 2.30 6.66 -5.16
C VAL A 300 2.33 7.23 -6.58
N TRP A 301 1.72 8.37 -6.81
CA TRP A 301 1.79 9.08 -8.08
C TRP A 301 2.88 10.14 -8.01
N ASP A 302 4.01 9.87 -8.67
CA ASP A 302 5.18 10.73 -8.59
C ASP A 302 5.31 11.67 -9.80
N PHE A 303 5.81 12.86 -9.52
CA PHE A 303 6.08 13.87 -10.54
C PHE A 303 7.15 14.85 -10.06
N GLY A 304 7.72 15.56 -11.01
CA GLY A 304 8.63 16.66 -10.72
C GLY A 304 8.10 18.00 -11.17
N VAL A 305 8.54 19.03 -10.49
CA VAL A 305 8.29 20.44 -10.82
C VAL A 305 9.61 21.07 -11.20
N ASP A 306 9.70 21.59 -12.43
CA ASP A 306 10.91 22.27 -12.90
C ASP A 306 10.94 23.73 -12.44
N LYS A 307 12.13 24.31 -12.38
CA LYS A 307 12.27 25.76 -12.27
C LYS A 307 11.62 26.36 -13.49
N GLY A 308 10.50 27.05 -13.34
CA GLY A 308 9.87 27.75 -14.44
C GLY A 308 10.92 28.59 -15.16
N ALA A 309 11.01 28.46 -16.46
CA ALA A 309 11.80 29.39 -17.27
C ALA A 309 11.24 30.78 -16.98
N ALA A 310 12.00 31.58 -16.26
CA ALA A 310 11.66 32.98 -16.05
C ALA A 310 11.35 33.54 -17.45
N LYS A 311 10.10 33.88 -17.71
CA LYS A 311 9.74 34.63 -18.96
C LYS A 311 10.67 35.83 -18.96
N SER A 312 11.66 35.79 -19.82
CA SER A 312 12.47 36.96 -20.14
C SER A 312 11.49 38.04 -20.59
N VAL A 313 11.19 38.95 -19.68
CA VAL A 313 10.52 40.20 -20.04
C VAL A 313 11.50 40.92 -20.94
N GLU A 314 11.33 40.72 -22.22
CA GLU A 314 11.97 41.51 -23.26
C GLU A 314 11.54 42.95 -23.03
N LYS A 315 12.42 43.74 -22.40
CA LYS A 315 12.28 45.21 -22.39
C LYS A 315 12.41 45.70 -23.83
N LYS A 316 11.29 46.08 -24.36
CA LYS A 316 11.23 46.94 -25.52
C LYS A 316 11.34 48.38 -25.10
#